data_6464a819cc4b459054599a656f8f3e74
#
_entry.id   6464a819cc4b459054599a656f8f3e74
#
_cell.length_a   1.000
_cell.length_b   1.000
_cell.length_c   1.000
_cell.angle_alpha   90.00
_cell.angle_beta   90.00
_cell.angle_gamma   90.00
#
_symmetry.space_group_name_H-M   'P 1'
#
loop_
_entity.id
_entity.type
_entity.pdbx_description
1 polymer ?
#
loop_
_entity_poly.entity_id
_entity_poly.type
_entity_poly.pdbx_seq_one_letter_code
_entity_poly.pdbx_strand_id
1 'polypeptide(L)'
;MTVLAADTWPTNADLIADVARLHKLDPSGEAIDLTYNTGKWWARWYPRFLTKNDLDDRFGEFGEDYRSRTRWSDNQFDLVAFDPPYQSQGGRKTSTIGAMNDAYGRGLSAKSPAENQEWINLGLAEAVRICKPRGVVLVKVMDYISSGKLWLGTYRTIDHALTLPVEVEAIYTHVGKAGPQPQVNLDGSPRRQLHPRNNASTLLVLRKQATKKETAHA
;
A
#
# COMPACT_ATOMS: atom_id res chain seq x y z
N MET A 1 2.99 -29.90 -2.77
CA MET A 1 2.56 -28.50 -2.97
C MET A 1 1.57 -28.18 -1.86
N THR A 2 1.92 -27.31 -0.90
CA THR A 2 0.99 -26.95 0.19
C THR A 2 0.00 -25.93 -0.35
N VAL A 3 -1.26 -26.30 -0.42
CA VAL A 3 -2.35 -25.37 -0.76
C VAL A 3 -2.55 -24.44 0.44
N LEU A 4 -2.70 -23.15 0.23
CA LEU A 4 -3.16 -22.22 1.27
C LEU A 4 -4.59 -22.63 1.64
N ALA A 5 -4.75 -23.05 2.89
CA ALA A 5 -6.08 -23.39 3.43
C ALA A 5 -6.82 -22.16 3.98
N ALA A 6 -6.11 -21.02 4.15
CA ALA A 6 -6.67 -19.82 4.73
C ALA A 6 -6.83 -18.71 3.68
N ASP A 7 -8.00 -18.10 3.69
CA ASP A 7 -8.37 -16.89 2.95
C ASP A 7 -8.27 -15.64 3.82
N THR A 8 -7.79 -15.78 5.06
CA THR A 8 -7.67 -14.71 6.06
C THR A 8 -6.32 -14.76 6.76
N TRP A 9 -5.77 -13.59 7.06
CA TRP A 9 -4.48 -13.43 7.72
C TRP A 9 -4.64 -12.60 9.00
N PRO A 10 -4.07 -13.04 10.15
CA PRO A 10 -4.14 -12.30 11.41
C PRO A 10 -3.46 -10.92 11.34
N THR A 11 -2.38 -10.82 10.56
CA THR A 11 -1.61 -9.58 10.40
C THR A 11 -1.16 -9.38 8.95
N ASN A 12 -0.75 -8.15 8.61
CA ASN A 12 -0.11 -7.88 7.32
C ASN A 12 1.18 -8.72 7.12
N ALA A 13 1.95 -8.98 8.18
CA ALA A 13 3.16 -9.77 8.09
C ALA A 13 2.86 -11.24 7.69
N ASP A 14 1.76 -11.81 8.20
CA ASP A 14 1.32 -13.15 7.81
C ASP A 14 0.90 -13.19 6.34
N LEU A 15 0.17 -12.15 5.87
CA LEU A 15 -0.20 -11.99 4.47
C LEU A 15 1.06 -11.89 3.58
N ILE A 16 2.02 -11.02 3.93
CA ILE A 16 3.24 -10.81 3.13
C ILE A 16 4.08 -12.11 3.05
N ALA A 17 4.17 -12.88 4.14
CA ALA A 17 4.88 -14.17 4.14
C ALA A 17 4.23 -15.17 3.17
N ASP A 18 2.90 -15.25 3.14
CA ASP A 18 2.18 -16.10 2.21
C ASP A 18 2.29 -15.62 0.75
N VAL A 19 2.19 -14.32 0.52
CA VAL A 19 2.42 -13.71 -0.80
C VAL A 19 3.82 -14.00 -1.29
N ALA A 20 4.85 -13.84 -0.45
CA ALA A 20 6.22 -14.15 -0.82
C ALA A 20 6.39 -15.62 -1.24
N ARG A 21 5.77 -16.54 -0.54
CA ARG A 21 5.79 -17.97 -0.86
C ARG A 21 5.04 -18.29 -2.16
N LEU A 22 3.83 -17.75 -2.34
CA LEU A 22 2.97 -18.02 -3.51
C LEU A 22 3.54 -17.46 -4.80
N HIS A 23 4.04 -16.22 -4.75
CA HIS A 23 4.60 -15.52 -5.89
C HIS A 23 6.11 -15.76 -6.05
N LYS A 24 6.69 -16.66 -5.23
CA LYS A 24 8.10 -17.05 -5.28
C LYS A 24 9.03 -15.83 -5.23
N LEU A 25 8.75 -14.89 -4.32
CA LEU A 25 9.61 -13.74 -4.14
C LEU A 25 10.99 -14.20 -3.66
N ASP A 26 12.03 -13.74 -4.33
CA ASP A 26 13.40 -14.10 -3.99
C ASP A 26 13.87 -13.28 -2.76
N PRO A 27 14.15 -13.93 -1.61
CA PRO A 27 14.64 -13.22 -0.44
C PRO A 27 16.08 -12.68 -0.61
N SER A 28 16.82 -13.12 -1.64
CA SER A 28 18.16 -12.63 -1.96
C SER A 28 18.18 -11.52 -3.01
N GLY A 29 17.03 -11.18 -3.60
CA GLY A 29 16.89 -10.08 -4.54
C GLY A 29 16.95 -8.71 -3.86
N GLU A 30 17.25 -7.67 -4.65
CA GLU A 30 17.20 -6.28 -4.22
C GLU A 30 15.75 -5.84 -4.01
N ALA A 31 15.43 -5.39 -2.81
CA ALA A 31 14.08 -4.96 -2.44
C ALA A 31 14.09 -3.54 -1.88
N ILE A 32 12.97 -2.84 -2.06
CA ILE A 32 12.73 -1.55 -1.43
C ILE A 32 11.30 -1.49 -0.87
N ASP A 33 11.16 -0.89 0.31
CA ASP A 33 9.90 -0.42 0.85
C ASP A 33 9.88 1.11 0.78
N LEU A 34 9.00 1.67 -0.05
CA LEU A 34 8.87 3.12 -0.27
C LEU A 34 8.18 3.84 0.90
N THR A 35 7.55 3.10 1.79
CA THR A 35 6.71 3.60 2.89
C THR A 35 6.92 2.75 4.14
N TYR A 36 8.20 2.55 4.53
CA TYR A 36 8.64 1.54 5.48
C TYR A 36 7.98 1.64 6.86
N ASN A 37 7.73 2.87 7.36
CA ASN A 37 7.20 3.11 8.69
C ASN A 37 7.96 2.27 9.74
N THR A 38 7.26 1.48 10.56
CA THR A 38 7.86 0.61 11.60
C THR A 38 8.27 -0.78 11.09
N GLY A 39 8.20 -1.03 9.79
CA GLY A 39 8.62 -2.28 9.16
C GLY A 39 7.77 -3.51 9.51
N LYS A 40 6.54 -3.31 9.98
CA LYS A 40 5.65 -4.40 10.42
C LYS A 40 5.29 -5.40 9.32
N TRP A 41 5.36 -5.01 8.06
CA TRP A 41 5.14 -5.92 6.94
C TRP A 41 6.14 -7.08 6.93
N TRP A 42 7.37 -6.81 7.34
CA TRP A 42 8.52 -7.68 7.20
C TRP A 42 8.78 -8.59 8.42
N ALA A 43 7.89 -8.60 9.39
CA ALA A 43 8.10 -9.35 10.64
C ALA A 43 8.07 -10.88 10.48
N ARG A 44 7.50 -11.44 9.39
CA ARG A 44 7.40 -12.89 9.13
C ARG A 44 8.22 -13.37 7.93
N TRP A 45 8.51 -12.45 7.01
CA TRP A 45 9.35 -12.68 5.85
C TRP A 45 10.14 -11.41 5.57
N TYR A 46 11.44 -11.53 5.36
CA TYR A 46 12.34 -10.38 5.24
C TYR A 46 13.29 -10.56 4.05
N PRO A 47 13.31 -9.64 3.05
CA PRO A 47 14.31 -9.66 1.99
C PRO A 47 15.70 -9.34 2.59
N ARG A 48 16.71 -10.08 2.17
CA ARG A 48 18.08 -9.90 2.68
C ARG A 48 18.62 -8.50 2.42
N PHE A 49 18.27 -7.92 1.26
CA PHE A 49 18.73 -6.61 0.82
C PHE A 49 17.52 -5.65 0.71
N LEU A 50 16.97 -5.25 1.83
CA LEU A 50 15.85 -4.32 1.91
C LEU A 50 16.32 -2.89 2.12
N THR A 51 16.13 -2.04 1.11
CA THR A 51 16.23 -0.58 1.23
C THR A 51 14.96 -0.04 1.90
N LYS A 52 15.12 0.77 2.94
CA LYS A 52 14.01 1.31 3.73
C LYS A 52 13.87 2.79 3.45
N ASN A 53 12.81 3.17 2.78
CA ASN A 53 12.45 4.56 2.55
C ASN A 53 11.20 4.93 3.33
N ASP A 54 11.19 6.11 3.90
CA ASP A 54 9.99 6.75 4.43
C ASP A 54 10.20 8.26 4.37
N LEU A 55 9.15 9.04 4.09
CA LEU A 55 9.25 10.49 4.09
C LEU A 55 9.53 11.05 5.50
N ASP A 56 9.14 10.31 6.54
CA ASP A 56 9.47 10.59 7.92
C ASP A 56 10.83 9.93 8.29
N ASP A 57 11.84 10.73 8.55
CA ASP A 57 13.20 10.31 8.86
C ASP A 57 13.34 9.45 10.12
N ARG A 58 12.27 9.36 10.94
CA ARG A 58 12.21 8.46 12.09
C ARG A 58 12.08 6.98 11.68
N PHE A 59 11.61 6.69 10.46
CA PHE A 59 11.22 5.36 10.03
C PHE A 59 12.08 4.78 8.91
N GLY A 60 12.67 5.61 8.06
CA GLY A 60 13.45 5.17 6.90
C GLY A 60 14.94 5.47 7.04
N GLU A 61 15.74 4.83 6.19
CA GLU A 61 17.15 5.15 5.97
C GLU A 61 17.30 6.32 4.97
N PHE A 62 16.26 6.51 4.15
CA PHE A 62 16.15 7.55 3.13
C PHE A 62 14.83 8.29 3.31
N GLY A 63 14.82 9.60 3.00
CA GLY A 63 13.66 10.48 3.09
C GLY A 63 13.11 10.88 1.72
N GLU A 64 13.12 9.97 0.74
CA GLU A 64 12.66 10.29 -0.62
C GLU A 64 11.12 10.35 -0.70
N ASP A 65 10.63 11.37 -1.38
CA ASP A 65 9.21 11.55 -1.63
C ASP A 65 8.77 10.74 -2.85
N TYR A 66 8.02 9.67 -2.63
CA TYR A 66 7.49 8.79 -3.68
C TYR A 66 6.56 9.49 -4.68
N ARG A 67 6.07 10.70 -4.36
CA ARG A 67 5.22 11.50 -5.26
C ARG A 67 6.02 12.19 -6.37
N SER A 68 7.34 12.11 -6.31
CA SER A 68 8.26 12.65 -7.30
C SER A 68 9.25 11.56 -7.74
N ARG A 69 10.08 11.90 -8.74
CA ARG A 69 11.17 11.01 -9.14
C ARG A 69 12.19 10.91 -8.01
N THR A 70 12.34 9.72 -7.46
CA THR A 70 13.31 9.41 -6.41
C THR A 70 14.73 9.23 -6.99
N ARG A 71 15.74 9.13 -6.11
CA ARG A 71 17.15 8.91 -6.48
C ARG A 71 17.46 7.58 -7.15
N TRP A 72 16.57 6.57 -7.01
CA TRP A 72 16.82 5.24 -7.53
C TRP A 72 16.68 5.19 -9.06
N SER A 73 17.53 4.35 -9.66
CA SER A 73 17.53 4.15 -11.10
C SER A 73 16.29 3.41 -11.59
N ASP A 74 15.96 3.57 -12.86
CA ASP A 74 14.96 2.74 -13.53
C ASP A 74 15.40 1.26 -13.44
N ASN A 75 14.47 0.35 -13.16
CA ASN A 75 14.70 -1.09 -13.16
C ASN A 75 15.78 -1.54 -12.15
N GLN A 76 15.78 -0.98 -10.94
CA GLN A 76 16.79 -1.27 -9.94
C GLN A 76 16.41 -2.44 -9.02
N PHE A 77 15.14 -2.58 -8.63
CA PHE A 77 14.71 -3.51 -7.58
C PHE A 77 13.93 -4.69 -8.14
N ASP A 78 14.15 -5.88 -7.57
CA ASP A 78 13.38 -7.09 -7.86
C ASP A 78 11.99 -7.06 -7.21
N LEU A 79 11.90 -6.39 -6.04
CA LEU A 79 10.69 -6.21 -5.26
C LEU A 79 10.55 -4.76 -4.80
N VAL A 80 9.38 -4.16 -5.02
CA VAL A 80 9.02 -2.84 -4.51
C VAL A 80 7.75 -2.96 -3.67
N ALA A 81 7.80 -2.56 -2.41
CA ALA A 81 6.63 -2.46 -1.53
C ALA A 81 6.17 -1.00 -1.41
N PHE A 82 4.85 -0.80 -1.42
CA PHE A 82 4.22 0.50 -1.36
C PHE A 82 2.90 0.42 -0.58
N ASP A 83 2.90 0.88 0.69
CA ASP A 83 1.73 0.97 1.58
C ASP A 83 1.47 2.44 1.96
N PRO A 84 1.08 3.29 1.00
CA PRO A 84 0.89 4.72 1.25
C PRO A 84 -0.28 4.97 2.18
N PRO A 85 -0.35 6.15 2.82
CA PRO A 85 -1.56 6.59 3.50
C PRO A 85 -2.74 6.63 2.53
N TYR A 86 -3.72 5.75 2.70
CA TYR A 86 -4.86 5.64 1.78
C TYR A 86 -6.11 6.41 2.22
N GLN A 87 -6.06 7.09 3.36
CA GLN A 87 -7.16 7.93 3.85
C GLN A 87 -6.76 9.40 3.87
N SER A 88 -7.63 10.27 3.32
CA SER A 88 -7.47 11.72 3.41
C SER A 88 -7.93 12.28 4.76
N GLN A 89 -7.54 13.50 5.07
CA GLN A 89 -7.97 14.21 6.29
C GLN A 89 -9.49 14.38 6.36
N GLY A 90 -10.13 14.73 5.26
CA GLY A 90 -11.56 14.75 5.01
C GLY A 90 -12.44 15.19 6.17
N GLY A 91 -12.49 16.46 6.53
CA GLY A 91 -13.41 16.99 7.55
C GLY A 91 -13.20 16.47 8.98
N ARG A 92 -12.09 15.80 9.27
CA ARG A 92 -11.75 15.28 10.60
C ARG A 92 -11.33 16.41 11.53
N LYS A 93 -11.57 16.23 12.86
CA LYS A 93 -11.11 17.18 13.88
C LYS A 93 -9.59 17.23 13.93
N THR A 94 -9.02 18.36 14.29
CA THR A 94 -7.56 18.59 14.42
C THR A 94 -6.84 17.54 15.26
N SER A 95 -7.49 17.03 16.34
CA SER A 95 -6.93 15.96 17.17
C SER A 95 -6.75 14.63 16.43
N THR A 96 -7.67 14.29 15.51
CA THR A 96 -7.55 13.09 14.67
C THR A 96 -6.46 13.25 13.60
N ILE A 97 -6.30 14.46 13.08
CA ILE A 97 -5.23 14.82 12.14
C ILE A 97 -3.87 14.71 12.84
N GLY A 98 -3.75 15.18 14.09
CA GLY A 98 -2.54 15.01 14.90
C GLY A 98 -2.15 13.53 15.04
N ALA A 99 -3.09 12.68 15.45
CA ALA A 99 -2.84 11.24 15.58
C ALA A 99 -2.46 10.56 14.24
N MET A 100 -3.02 11.03 13.12
CA MET A 100 -2.62 10.54 11.78
C MET A 100 -1.20 10.99 11.42
N ASN A 101 -0.85 12.24 11.69
CA ASN A 101 0.50 12.75 11.46
C ASN A 101 1.54 12.04 12.33
N ASP A 102 1.17 11.68 13.57
CA ASP A 102 2.05 10.91 14.47
C ASP A 102 2.24 9.46 13.98
N ALA A 103 1.20 8.86 13.37
CA ALA A 103 1.23 7.49 12.87
C ALA A 103 1.90 7.35 11.49
N TYR A 104 1.74 8.35 10.61
CA TYR A 104 2.14 8.28 9.19
C TYR A 104 3.17 9.34 8.79
N GLY A 105 3.61 10.20 9.71
CA GLY A 105 4.52 11.29 9.41
C GLY A 105 3.83 12.60 9.02
N ARG A 106 4.52 13.71 9.22
CA ARG A 106 4.02 15.05 8.91
C ARG A 106 4.00 15.27 7.40
N GLY A 107 2.93 15.87 6.89
CA GLY A 107 2.80 16.25 5.48
C GLY A 107 2.29 15.14 4.54
N LEU A 108 1.98 13.94 5.07
CA LEU A 108 1.44 12.81 4.28
C LEU A 108 -0.09 12.70 4.33
N SER A 109 -0.77 13.70 4.86
CA SER A 109 -2.23 13.68 4.94
C SER A 109 -2.84 14.56 3.85
N ALA A 110 -3.26 13.95 2.76
CA ALA A 110 -4.00 14.63 1.69
C ALA A 110 -5.29 15.29 2.21
N LYS A 111 -5.65 16.43 1.66
CA LYS A 111 -6.84 17.20 2.07
C LYS A 111 -8.13 16.54 1.58
N SER A 112 -8.09 15.86 0.46
CA SER A 112 -9.26 15.23 -0.17
C SER A 112 -8.95 13.80 -0.61
N PRO A 113 -9.99 12.96 -0.81
CA PRO A 113 -9.80 11.63 -1.40
C PRO A 113 -9.20 11.66 -2.80
N ALA A 114 -9.53 12.66 -3.61
CA ALA A 114 -8.99 12.80 -4.96
C ALA A 114 -7.50 13.11 -4.95
N GLU A 115 -7.06 14.06 -4.12
CA GLU A 115 -5.65 14.38 -3.93
C GLU A 115 -4.86 13.17 -3.39
N ASN A 116 -5.45 12.45 -2.45
CA ASN A 116 -4.81 11.23 -1.92
C ASN A 116 -4.65 10.16 -3.00
N GLN A 117 -5.65 9.99 -3.86
CA GLN A 117 -5.58 9.05 -4.98
C GLN A 117 -4.51 9.46 -5.99
N GLU A 118 -4.38 10.76 -6.27
CA GLU A 118 -3.31 11.28 -7.12
C GLU A 118 -1.93 10.94 -6.56
N TRP A 119 -1.72 11.12 -5.25
CA TRP A 119 -0.47 10.75 -4.60
C TRP A 119 -0.18 9.24 -4.67
N ILE A 120 -1.20 8.41 -4.49
CA ILE A 120 -1.08 6.96 -4.66
C ILE A 120 -0.70 6.62 -6.11
N ASN A 121 -1.31 7.28 -7.10
CA ASN A 121 -1.03 7.04 -8.51
C ASN A 121 0.41 7.46 -8.88
N LEU A 122 0.88 8.61 -8.39
CA LEU A 122 2.27 9.05 -8.58
C LEU A 122 3.26 8.05 -7.96
N GLY A 123 3.02 7.63 -6.72
CA GLY A 123 3.86 6.65 -6.04
C GLY A 123 3.85 5.28 -6.70
N LEU A 124 2.70 4.84 -7.23
CA LEU A 124 2.62 3.61 -7.98
C LEU A 124 3.41 3.67 -9.29
N ALA A 125 3.32 4.78 -10.02
CA ALA A 125 4.11 4.99 -11.23
C ALA A 125 5.62 4.97 -10.92
N GLU A 126 6.04 5.59 -9.83
CA GLU A 126 7.42 5.57 -9.36
C GLU A 126 7.86 4.16 -8.93
N ALA A 127 7.03 3.43 -8.19
CA ALA A 127 7.28 2.04 -7.80
C ALA A 127 7.49 1.15 -9.04
N VAL A 128 6.65 1.30 -10.06
CA VAL A 128 6.79 0.57 -11.33
C VAL A 128 8.05 0.99 -12.09
N ARG A 129 8.42 2.27 -12.08
CA ARG A 129 9.64 2.76 -12.74
C ARG A 129 10.89 2.08 -12.18
N ILE A 130 11.03 2.07 -10.85
CA ILE A 130 12.23 1.53 -10.18
C ILE A 130 12.23 0.00 -10.09
N CYS A 131 11.08 -0.67 -10.27
CA CYS A 131 10.98 -2.12 -10.33
C CYS A 131 11.63 -2.65 -11.62
N LYS A 132 12.37 -3.76 -11.53
CA LYS A 132 12.93 -4.45 -12.69
C LYS A 132 11.84 -5.06 -13.57
N PRO A 133 12.08 -5.26 -14.88
CA PRO A 133 11.25 -6.14 -15.71
C PRO A 133 11.09 -7.51 -15.03
N ARG A 134 9.88 -8.06 -15.03
CA ARG A 134 9.48 -9.29 -14.32
C ARG A 134 9.56 -9.21 -12.80
N GLY A 135 9.99 -8.07 -12.22
CA GLY A 135 9.94 -7.81 -10.79
C GLY A 135 8.51 -7.61 -10.29
N VAL A 136 8.36 -7.55 -8.99
CA VAL A 136 7.05 -7.46 -8.31
C VAL A 136 6.89 -6.12 -7.62
N VAL A 137 5.72 -5.50 -7.77
CA VAL A 137 5.29 -4.36 -6.96
C VAL A 137 4.13 -4.80 -6.09
N LEU A 138 4.28 -4.67 -4.78
CA LEU A 138 3.24 -4.91 -3.78
C LEU A 138 2.62 -3.56 -3.40
N VAL A 139 1.35 -3.38 -3.70
CA VAL A 139 0.64 -2.13 -3.39
C VAL A 139 -0.53 -2.40 -2.48
N LYS A 140 -0.59 -1.71 -1.34
CA LYS A 140 -1.72 -1.84 -0.43
C LYS A 140 -2.56 -0.59 -0.43
N VAL A 141 -3.88 -0.77 -0.59
CA VAL A 141 -4.88 0.29 -0.68
C VAL A 141 -6.15 -0.12 0.04
N MET A 142 -7.11 0.79 0.15
CA MET A 142 -8.40 0.46 0.77
C MET A 142 -9.52 1.35 0.18
N ASP A 143 -10.74 0.80 0.22
CA ASP A 143 -11.96 1.56 0.02
C ASP A 143 -12.42 2.13 1.36
N TYR A 144 -12.87 3.38 1.40
CA TYR A 144 -13.26 4.03 2.64
C TYR A 144 -14.38 5.04 2.46
N ILE A 145 -15.02 5.42 3.57
CA ILE A 145 -16.06 6.45 3.56
C ILE A 145 -15.40 7.80 3.87
N SER A 146 -15.61 8.77 3.00
CA SER A 146 -15.22 10.16 3.20
C SER A 146 -16.42 11.08 3.01
N SER A 147 -16.72 11.90 4.01
CA SER A 147 -17.88 12.84 4.00
C SER A 147 -19.20 12.16 3.59
N GLY A 148 -19.45 10.95 4.11
CA GLY A 148 -20.67 10.20 3.85
C GLY A 148 -20.75 9.54 2.46
N LYS A 149 -19.67 9.54 1.67
CA LYS A 149 -19.60 8.90 0.36
C LYS A 149 -18.53 7.82 0.34
N LEU A 150 -18.82 6.70 -0.33
CA LEU A 150 -17.85 5.63 -0.56
C LEU A 150 -16.82 6.10 -1.60
N TRP A 151 -15.54 6.01 -1.23
CA TRP A 151 -14.41 6.20 -2.11
C TRP A 151 -13.82 4.83 -2.48
N LEU A 152 -13.84 4.51 -3.76
CA LEU A 152 -13.36 3.25 -4.31
C LEU A 152 -11.85 3.35 -4.63
N GLY A 153 -11.02 3.42 -3.59
CA GLY A 153 -9.58 3.56 -3.72
C GLY A 153 -8.94 2.36 -4.41
N THR A 154 -9.37 1.16 -4.08
CA THR A 154 -8.91 -0.09 -4.70
C THR A 154 -9.15 -0.09 -6.22
N TYR A 155 -10.40 0.16 -6.65
CA TYR A 155 -10.74 0.20 -8.07
C TYR A 155 -9.91 1.25 -8.82
N ARG A 156 -9.81 2.46 -8.28
CA ARG A 156 -9.05 3.56 -8.92
C ARG A 156 -7.57 3.26 -9.03
N THR A 157 -7.00 2.57 -8.05
CA THR A 157 -5.59 2.15 -8.10
C THR A 157 -5.38 1.05 -9.14
N ILE A 158 -6.31 0.09 -9.26
CA ILE A 158 -6.27 -0.94 -10.31
C ILE A 158 -6.39 -0.28 -11.69
N ASP A 159 -7.36 0.62 -11.88
CA ASP A 159 -7.57 1.34 -13.14
C ASP A 159 -6.29 2.09 -13.58
N HIS A 160 -5.65 2.77 -12.62
CA HIS A 160 -4.35 3.41 -12.89
C HIS A 160 -3.24 2.39 -13.19
N ALA A 161 -3.15 1.30 -12.43
CA ALA A 161 -2.14 0.26 -12.66
C ALA A 161 -2.21 -0.31 -14.07
N LEU A 162 -3.42 -0.48 -14.61
CA LEU A 162 -3.63 -0.97 -15.99
C LEU A 162 -3.16 -0.01 -17.08
N THR A 163 -2.85 1.25 -16.75
CA THR A 163 -2.21 2.21 -17.67
C THR A 163 -0.69 2.12 -17.65
N LEU A 164 -0.11 1.40 -16.68
CA LEU A 164 1.33 1.20 -16.51
C LEU A 164 1.77 -0.14 -17.13
N PRO A 165 3.06 -0.36 -17.39
CA PRO A 165 3.56 -1.61 -17.96
C PRO A 165 3.61 -2.74 -16.90
N VAL A 166 2.47 -3.07 -16.32
CA VAL A 166 2.32 -4.13 -15.33
C VAL A 166 1.12 -5.03 -15.64
N GLU A 167 1.12 -6.22 -15.06
CA GLU A 167 -0.01 -7.13 -14.99
C GLU A 167 -0.45 -7.26 -13.53
N VAL A 168 -1.76 -7.25 -13.28
CA VAL A 168 -2.32 -7.55 -11.96
C VAL A 168 -2.32 -9.06 -11.78
N GLU A 169 -1.31 -9.59 -11.08
CA GLU A 169 -1.10 -11.03 -10.89
C GLU A 169 -2.02 -11.62 -9.82
N ALA A 170 -2.28 -10.86 -8.76
CA ALA A 170 -3.19 -11.27 -7.70
C ALA A 170 -3.74 -10.08 -6.89
N ILE A 171 -4.86 -10.34 -6.23
CA ILE A 171 -5.54 -9.41 -5.33
C ILE A 171 -5.85 -10.16 -4.03
N TYR A 172 -5.37 -9.63 -2.90
CA TYR A 172 -5.61 -10.18 -1.57
C TYR A 172 -6.36 -9.19 -0.71
N THR A 173 -7.42 -9.65 -0.03
CA THR A 173 -8.16 -8.82 0.91
C THR A 173 -7.74 -9.15 2.34
N HIS A 174 -7.20 -8.18 3.06
CA HIS A 174 -6.86 -8.29 4.47
C HIS A 174 -7.90 -7.55 5.32
N VAL A 175 -8.60 -8.28 6.17
CA VAL A 175 -9.58 -7.71 7.10
C VAL A 175 -8.90 -7.37 8.42
N GLY A 176 -8.70 -6.08 8.66
CA GLY A 176 -8.13 -5.58 9.91
C GLY A 176 -9.09 -5.69 11.10
N LYS A 177 -8.55 -5.53 12.31
CA LYS A 177 -9.39 -5.47 13.52
C LYS A 177 -10.29 -4.23 13.47
N ALA A 178 -11.57 -4.42 13.77
CA ALA A 178 -12.51 -3.32 13.87
C ALA A 178 -12.14 -2.44 15.08
N GLY A 179 -11.84 -1.16 14.83
CA GLY A 179 -11.69 -0.17 15.89
C GLY A 179 -13.03 0.12 16.60
N PRO A 180 -13.00 0.63 17.83
CA PRO A 180 -14.22 1.03 18.55
C PRO A 180 -14.94 2.13 17.76
N GLN A 181 -16.28 2.01 17.68
CA GLN A 181 -17.11 3.05 17.06
C GLN A 181 -18.00 3.69 18.12
N PRO A 182 -18.10 5.03 18.13
CA PRO A 182 -19.04 5.70 19.03
C PRO A 182 -20.47 5.22 18.76
N GLN A 183 -21.14 4.75 19.80
CA GLN A 183 -22.52 4.24 19.73
C GLN A 183 -23.54 5.37 19.75
N VAL A 184 -23.15 6.54 20.24
CA VAL A 184 -23.99 7.71 20.43
C VAL A 184 -23.38 8.96 19.79
N ASN A 185 -24.22 9.90 19.43
CA ASN A 185 -23.83 11.25 19.02
C ASN A 185 -23.39 12.07 20.26
N LEU A 186 -22.89 13.29 20.03
CA LEU A 186 -22.47 14.19 21.11
C LEU A 186 -23.64 14.62 22.02
N ASP A 187 -24.87 14.54 21.53
CA ASP A 187 -26.11 14.84 22.26
C ASP A 187 -26.69 13.61 22.98
N GLY A 188 -26.00 12.48 23.00
CA GLY A 188 -26.42 11.23 23.64
C GLY A 188 -27.43 10.41 22.83
N SER A 189 -27.89 10.89 21.68
CA SER A 189 -28.81 10.12 20.84
C SER A 189 -28.11 8.93 20.16
N PRO A 190 -28.82 7.81 19.87
CA PRO A 190 -28.23 6.68 19.14
C PRO A 190 -27.69 7.09 17.78
N ARG A 191 -26.46 6.70 17.48
CA ARG A 191 -25.84 7.00 16.19
C ARG A 191 -26.38 6.04 15.12
N ARG A 192 -27.02 6.60 14.09
CA ARG A 192 -27.48 5.81 12.94
C ARG A 192 -26.26 5.44 12.08
N GLN A 193 -26.05 4.14 11.88
CA GLN A 193 -25.06 3.66 10.91
C GLN A 193 -25.65 3.79 9.51
N LEU A 194 -25.03 4.60 8.66
CA LEU A 194 -25.46 4.85 7.28
C LEU A 194 -24.71 3.97 6.27
N HIS A 195 -23.52 3.47 6.64
CA HIS A 195 -22.66 2.65 5.78
C HIS A 195 -22.17 1.42 6.56
N PRO A 196 -21.95 0.28 5.88
CA PRO A 196 -21.30 -0.86 6.52
C PRO A 196 -19.90 -0.47 6.97
N ARG A 197 -19.39 -1.16 7.99
CA ARG A 197 -18.00 -1.02 8.37
C ARG A 197 -17.13 -1.55 7.24
N ASN A 198 -16.13 -0.76 6.83
CA ASN A 198 -15.09 -1.21 5.94
C ASN A 198 -13.75 -1.17 6.69
N ASN A 199 -13.28 -2.36 7.10
CA ASN A 199 -11.96 -2.56 7.72
C ASN A 199 -11.06 -3.38 6.80
N ALA A 200 -11.51 -3.65 5.59
CA ALA A 200 -10.76 -4.40 4.61
C ALA A 200 -9.79 -3.48 3.87
N SER A 201 -8.56 -3.90 3.76
CA SER A 201 -7.58 -3.34 2.84
C SER A 201 -7.23 -4.37 1.78
N THR A 202 -6.83 -3.90 0.62
CA THR A 202 -6.51 -4.73 -0.53
C THR A 202 -5.01 -4.64 -0.81
N LEU A 203 -4.35 -5.79 -0.89
CA LEU A 203 -2.99 -5.89 -1.40
C LEU A 203 -3.05 -6.35 -2.85
N LEU A 204 -2.52 -5.53 -3.75
CA LEU A 204 -2.33 -5.85 -5.16
C LEU A 204 -0.92 -6.39 -5.35
N VAL A 205 -0.79 -7.50 -6.06
CA VAL A 205 0.48 -8.04 -6.55
C VAL A 205 0.55 -7.73 -8.03
N LEU A 206 1.47 -6.86 -8.39
CA LEU A 206 1.66 -6.40 -9.76
C LEU A 206 2.99 -6.95 -10.29
N ARG A 207 2.97 -7.59 -11.47
CA ARG A 207 4.17 -8.05 -12.18
C ARG A 207 4.54 -7.06 -13.26
N LYS A 208 5.75 -6.47 -13.21
CA LYS A 208 6.21 -5.61 -14.30
C LYS A 208 6.46 -6.42 -15.54
N GLN A 209 5.95 -5.93 -16.68
CA GLN A 209 6.10 -6.58 -17.97
C GLN A 209 7.57 -6.63 -18.40
N ALA A 210 7.94 -7.67 -19.13
CA ALA A 210 9.27 -7.77 -19.75
C ALA A 210 9.45 -6.68 -20.81
N THR A 211 10.66 -6.18 -20.95
CA THR A 211 10.98 -5.27 -22.05
C THR A 211 10.96 -6.01 -23.38
N LYS A 212 10.56 -5.32 -24.47
CA LYS A 212 10.51 -5.93 -25.84
C LYS A 212 11.83 -6.59 -26.28
N LYS A 213 12.99 -6.19 -25.70
CA LYS A 213 14.29 -6.81 -25.98
C LYS A 213 14.46 -8.18 -25.32
N GLU A 214 13.83 -8.43 -24.19
CA GLU A 214 13.94 -9.70 -23.45
C GLU A 214 13.03 -10.79 -24.00
N THR A 215 11.92 -10.41 -24.68
CA THR A 215 11.02 -11.36 -25.36
C THR A 215 11.57 -11.89 -26.68
N ALA A 216 12.62 -11.27 -27.26
CA ALA A 216 13.22 -11.69 -28.50
C ALA A 216 14.30 -12.79 -28.33
N HIS A 217 14.67 -13.16 -27.09
CA HIS A 217 15.70 -14.15 -26.76
C HIS A 217 15.20 -15.30 -25.87
N ALA A 218 13.89 -15.41 -25.64
CA ALA A 218 13.24 -16.50 -24.93
C ALA A 218 12.42 -17.36 -25.89
#